data_2556a3651ff6c382fc55869764dad4bf
#
_entry.id   2556a3651ff6c382fc55869764dad4bf
#
_cell.length_a   1.000
_cell.length_b   1.000
_cell.length_c   1.000
_cell.angle_alpha   90.00
_cell.angle_beta   90.00
_cell.angle_gamma   90.00
#
_symmetry.space_group_name_H-M   'P 1'
#
loop_
_entity.id
_entity.type
_entity.pdbx_description
1 polymer ?
#
loop_
_entity_poly.entity_id
_entity_poly.type
_entity_poly.pdbx_seq_one_letter_code
_entity_poly.pdbx_strand_id
1 'polypeptide(L)'
;MDSASAPPAVSRQAWSVLAVSTLAFTVCFMVWMMFGVIGIPLKKQLGLNATEFGLLTAMPVLSGSLVRVPLGIWTDRYGGRIVMTILMAVTVPAIWLMAYATQYWQFLVIGLFVGLAGGSFSVGTPYVARWFPKSRQGMAMGVYGAGNSGSAVNKFLAPALLVVGGWALVPQVYAAILAGTVVLFWMFSSHDPRHLVASNVRFVDQLKALKDPRVLKYCQYYSIVFGGYVALALWMVQYYVGEYGLDIRVAALLAACFSLPGGVLRAIGGVLSDKYGAHKVTWWVMWVSWICLFLLSYPQTDFTIATINGPRTFHIGLNVYTFTALMGVLGVAFAFGKASVFKYIGDDYPDNIGAISGIVGLAGGLGGFVLPIMFGALLDMTGVRSSAFMLLYGVVWVSLIWMYWTEVRHTDLMGSTLAKKA
;
A
#
# COMPACT_ATOMS: atom_id res chain seq x y z
N MET A 1 -11.70 3.14 -46.35
CA MET A 1 -11.42 4.18 -45.33
C MET A 1 -12.55 4.07 -44.30
N ASP A 2 -12.34 3.20 -43.32
CA ASP A 2 -13.29 3.04 -42.22
C ASP A 2 -13.21 4.27 -41.33
N SER A 3 -14.33 4.97 -41.21
CA SER A 3 -14.50 6.08 -40.28
C SER A 3 -14.32 5.51 -38.84
N ALA A 4 -13.18 5.77 -38.26
CA ALA A 4 -12.96 5.51 -36.85
C ALA A 4 -14.03 6.27 -36.06
N SER A 5 -15.09 5.56 -35.64
CA SER A 5 -16.15 6.12 -34.78
C SER A 5 -15.49 6.66 -33.51
N ALA A 6 -15.74 7.92 -33.19
CA ALA A 6 -15.24 8.54 -31.96
C ALA A 6 -15.59 7.66 -30.75
N PRO A 7 -14.67 7.45 -29.80
CA PRO A 7 -14.93 6.62 -28.64
C PRO A 7 -16.19 7.12 -27.91
N PRO A 8 -17.08 6.21 -27.48
CA PRO A 8 -18.34 6.60 -26.84
C PRO A 8 -18.10 7.53 -25.65
N ALA A 9 -18.87 8.60 -25.58
CA ALA A 9 -18.76 9.58 -24.50
C ALA A 9 -19.05 8.91 -23.15
N VAL A 10 -18.18 9.12 -22.17
CA VAL A 10 -18.38 8.61 -20.81
C VAL A 10 -19.53 9.38 -20.16
N SER A 11 -20.48 8.67 -19.58
CA SER A 11 -21.65 9.26 -18.95
C SER A 11 -21.30 10.10 -17.71
N ARG A 12 -22.12 11.11 -17.38
CA ARG A 12 -21.97 11.86 -16.12
C ARG A 12 -22.03 10.95 -14.90
N GLN A 13 -22.84 9.90 -14.95
CA GLN A 13 -22.93 8.90 -13.88
C GLN A 13 -21.61 8.16 -13.67
N ALA A 14 -20.89 7.79 -14.73
CA ALA A 14 -19.59 7.14 -14.62
C ALA A 14 -18.57 8.03 -13.90
N TRP A 15 -18.56 9.34 -14.19
CA TRP A 15 -17.68 10.28 -13.49
C TRP A 15 -18.09 10.47 -12.03
N SER A 16 -19.39 10.52 -11.72
CA SER A 16 -19.89 10.58 -10.34
C SER A 16 -19.48 9.34 -9.56
N VAL A 17 -19.66 8.16 -10.14
CA VAL A 17 -19.24 6.87 -9.54
C VAL A 17 -17.73 6.85 -9.30
N LEU A 18 -16.93 7.28 -10.26
CA LEU A 18 -15.47 7.36 -10.10
C LEU A 18 -15.09 8.30 -8.95
N ALA A 19 -15.65 9.50 -8.93
CA ALA A 19 -15.32 10.51 -7.93
C ALA A 19 -15.67 10.03 -6.50
N VAL A 20 -16.91 9.55 -6.32
CA VAL A 20 -17.35 9.11 -4.99
C VAL A 20 -16.69 7.80 -4.54
N SER A 21 -16.36 6.91 -5.48
CA SER A 21 -15.61 5.70 -5.17
C SER A 21 -14.15 6.01 -4.78
N THR A 22 -13.52 6.99 -5.45
CA THR A 22 -12.17 7.45 -5.09
C THR A 22 -12.17 8.11 -3.71
N LEU A 23 -13.17 8.94 -3.40
CA LEU A 23 -13.35 9.52 -2.07
C LEU A 23 -13.53 8.42 -1.02
N ALA A 24 -14.42 7.46 -1.25
CA ALA A 24 -14.66 6.34 -0.34
C ALA A 24 -13.39 5.52 -0.11
N PHE A 25 -12.64 5.22 -1.16
CA PHE A 25 -11.37 4.51 -1.03
C PHE A 25 -10.32 5.34 -0.27
N THR A 26 -10.23 6.65 -0.52
CA THR A 26 -9.32 7.55 0.21
C THR A 26 -9.62 7.56 1.71
N VAL A 27 -10.89 7.69 2.08
CA VAL A 27 -11.32 7.68 3.49
C VAL A 27 -11.11 6.31 4.13
N CYS A 28 -11.46 5.23 3.44
CA CYS A 28 -11.20 3.87 3.92
C CYS A 28 -9.69 3.64 4.13
N PHE A 29 -8.85 4.11 3.22
CA PHE A 29 -7.39 3.96 3.33
C PHE A 29 -6.81 4.83 4.45
N MET A 30 -7.36 6.03 4.68
CA MET A 30 -7.04 6.89 5.81
C MET A 30 -7.32 6.17 7.14
N VAL A 31 -8.52 5.62 7.28
CA VAL A 31 -8.93 4.82 8.45
C VAL A 31 -8.03 3.62 8.65
N TRP A 32 -7.73 2.89 7.60
CA TRP A 32 -6.89 1.69 7.62
C TRP A 32 -5.48 1.96 8.11
N MET A 33 -4.93 3.16 7.82
CA MET A 33 -3.59 3.59 8.22
C MET A 33 -3.55 4.33 9.58
N MET A 34 -4.67 4.46 10.27
CA MET A 34 -4.81 5.28 11.48
C MET A 34 -3.81 4.91 12.57
N PHE A 35 -3.58 3.62 12.80
CA PHE A 35 -2.66 3.15 13.84
C PHE A 35 -1.19 3.55 13.63
N GLY A 36 -0.78 3.90 12.43
CA GLY A 36 0.56 4.43 12.17
C GLY A 36 0.84 5.78 12.85
N VAL A 37 -0.22 6.48 13.28
CA VAL A 37 -0.11 7.77 14.00
C VAL A 37 -0.57 7.61 15.45
N ILE A 38 -1.82 7.15 15.68
CA ILE A 38 -2.34 7.01 17.05
C ILE A 38 -1.64 5.92 17.85
N GLY A 39 -1.01 4.96 17.18
CA GLY A 39 -0.23 3.92 17.83
C GLY A 39 0.95 4.46 18.64
N ILE A 40 1.47 5.66 18.32
CA ILE A 40 2.60 6.26 19.03
C ILE A 40 2.23 6.64 20.47
N PRO A 41 1.19 7.45 20.73
CA PRO A 41 0.75 7.71 22.09
C PRO A 41 0.24 6.45 22.79
N LEU A 42 -0.43 5.52 22.07
CA LEU A 42 -0.86 4.24 22.63
C LEU A 42 0.31 3.38 23.09
N LYS A 43 1.40 3.32 22.30
CA LYS A 43 2.62 2.62 22.69
C LYS A 43 3.16 3.12 24.03
N LYS A 44 3.20 4.44 24.19
CA LYS A 44 3.65 5.07 25.44
C LYS A 44 2.70 4.80 26.61
N GLN A 45 1.40 4.92 26.37
CA GLN A 45 0.37 4.72 27.40
C GLN A 45 0.28 3.28 27.90
N LEU A 46 0.42 2.32 27.00
CA LEU A 46 0.30 0.87 27.30
C LEU A 46 1.65 0.21 27.59
N GLY A 47 2.77 0.95 27.49
CA GLY A 47 4.11 0.41 27.72
C GLY A 47 4.55 -0.63 26.70
N LEU A 48 4.10 -0.52 25.45
CA LEU A 48 4.37 -1.53 24.40
C LEU A 48 5.84 -1.49 23.93
N ASN A 49 6.41 -2.65 23.71
CA ASN A 49 7.69 -2.79 23.01
C ASN A 49 7.52 -2.52 21.49
N ALA A 50 8.59 -2.60 20.71
CA ALA A 50 8.52 -2.29 19.27
C ALA A 50 7.80 -3.38 18.48
N THR A 51 7.92 -4.64 18.88
CA THR A 51 7.19 -5.78 18.28
C THR A 51 5.70 -5.66 18.50
N GLU A 52 5.26 -5.36 19.73
CA GLU A 52 3.86 -5.14 20.05
C GLU A 52 3.26 -3.95 19.30
N PHE A 53 4.03 -2.87 19.14
CA PHE A 53 3.62 -1.74 18.30
C PHE A 53 3.51 -2.16 16.83
N GLY A 54 4.45 -2.96 16.33
CA GLY A 54 4.40 -3.54 14.98
C GLY A 54 3.14 -4.36 14.77
N LEU A 55 2.79 -5.23 15.73
CA LEU A 55 1.57 -6.02 15.69
C LEU A 55 0.30 -5.14 15.75
N LEU A 56 0.28 -4.15 16.63
CA LEU A 56 -0.84 -3.20 16.76
C LEU A 56 -1.14 -2.53 15.41
N THR A 57 -0.12 -2.00 14.76
CA THR A 57 -0.27 -1.29 13.48
C THR A 57 -0.60 -2.23 12.31
N ALA A 58 -0.16 -3.49 12.40
CA ALA A 58 -0.36 -4.50 11.37
C ALA A 58 -1.73 -5.19 11.43
N MET A 59 -2.40 -5.24 12.59
CA MET A 59 -3.67 -5.98 12.75
C MET A 59 -4.76 -5.56 11.74
N PRO A 60 -5.01 -4.27 11.46
CA PRO A 60 -5.95 -3.89 10.42
C PRO A 60 -5.52 -4.37 9.03
N VAL A 61 -4.21 -4.49 8.79
CA VAL A 61 -3.69 -4.93 7.49
C VAL A 61 -3.99 -6.41 7.25
N LEU A 62 -3.95 -7.23 8.30
CA LEU A 62 -4.29 -8.64 8.21
C LEU A 62 -5.73 -8.85 7.71
N SER A 63 -6.70 -8.33 8.41
CA SER A 63 -8.12 -8.49 8.04
C SER A 63 -8.44 -7.82 6.71
N GLY A 64 -7.91 -6.60 6.48
CA GLY A 64 -8.07 -5.89 5.22
C GLY A 64 -7.51 -6.64 4.01
N SER A 65 -6.49 -7.49 4.22
CA SER A 65 -5.93 -8.35 3.17
C SER A 65 -6.77 -9.58 2.93
N LEU A 66 -7.19 -10.26 3.99
CA LEU A 66 -7.98 -11.50 3.92
C LEU A 66 -9.36 -11.28 3.31
N VAL A 67 -10.03 -10.16 3.66
CA VAL A 67 -11.38 -9.87 3.16
C VAL A 67 -11.43 -9.47 1.68
N ARG A 68 -10.30 -9.17 1.04
CA ARG A 68 -10.26 -8.78 -0.38
C ARG A 68 -10.90 -9.81 -1.30
N VAL A 69 -10.66 -11.08 -1.03
CA VAL A 69 -11.17 -12.17 -1.87
C VAL A 69 -12.69 -12.31 -1.75
N PRO A 70 -13.30 -12.50 -0.56
CA PRO A 70 -14.75 -12.56 -0.45
C PRO A 70 -15.43 -11.28 -0.91
N LEU A 71 -14.86 -10.10 -0.65
CA LEU A 71 -15.43 -8.84 -1.11
C LEU A 71 -15.43 -8.71 -2.64
N GLY A 72 -14.40 -9.18 -3.33
CA GLY A 72 -14.38 -9.25 -4.78
C GLY A 72 -15.52 -10.12 -5.32
N ILE A 73 -15.69 -11.33 -4.77
CA ILE A 73 -16.78 -12.26 -5.14
C ILE A 73 -18.16 -11.62 -4.86
N TRP A 74 -18.33 -10.99 -3.71
CA TRP A 74 -19.60 -10.33 -3.38
C TRP A 74 -19.88 -9.14 -4.28
N THR A 75 -18.85 -8.40 -4.69
CA THR A 75 -18.97 -7.28 -5.64
C THR A 75 -19.46 -7.77 -7.02
N ASP A 76 -18.99 -8.94 -7.46
CA ASP A 76 -19.46 -9.54 -8.70
C ASP A 76 -20.90 -10.04 -8.60
N ARG A 77 -21.32 -10.47 -7.42
CA ARG A 77 -22.66 -11.03 -7.19
C ARG A 77 -23.72 -9.97 -6.85
N TYR A 78 -23.39 -9.02 -5.98
CA TYR A 78 -24.35 -8.07 -5.41
C TYR A 78 -24.16 -6.62 -5.91
N GLY A 79 -23.09 -6.37 -6.66
CA GLY A 79 -22.72 -5.03 -7.16
C GLY A 79 -21.90 -4.20 -6.20
N GLY A 80 -21.06 -3.34 -6.78
CA GLY A 80 -20.10 -2.55 -6.02
C GLY A 80 -20.75 -1.52 -5.10
N ARG A 81 -21.90 -0.95 -5.50
CA ARG A 81 -22.62 0.02 -4.67
C ARG A 81 -23.03 -0.56 -3.32
N ILE A 82 -23.67 -1.72 -3.32
CA ILE A 82 -24.18 -2.35 -2.10
C ILE A 82 -23.03 -2.81 -1.22
N VAL A 83 -22.07 -3.52 -1.81
CA VAL A 83 -20.94 -4.10 -1.06
C VAL A 83 -20.07 -3.02 -0.42
N MET A 84 -19.75 -1.93 -1.15
CA MET A 84 -18.98 -0.81 -0.61
C MET A 84 -19.72 -0.09 0.52
N THR A 85 -21.02 0.13 0.36
CA THR A 85 -21.83 0.78 1.41
C THR A 85 -21.86 -0.06 2.68
N ILE A 86 -22.11 -1.36 2.58
CA ILE A 86 -22.13 -2.27 3.74
C ILE A 86 -20.75 -2.33 4.40
N LEU A 87 -19.69 -2.45 3.61
CA LEU A 87 -18.31 -2.47 4.09
C LEU A 87 -18.00 -1.27 4.96
N MET A 88 -18.27 -0.08 4.45
CA MET A 88 -18.04 1.17 5.19
C MET A 88 -18.95 1.27 6.41
N ALA A 89 -20.23 0.97 6.26
CA ALA A 89 -21.22 1.06 7.36
C ALA A 89 -20.88 0.14 8.54
N VAL A 90 -20.43 -1.08 8.27
CA VAL A 90 -20.01 -2.05 9.31
C VAL A 90 -18.69 -1.60 9.98
N THR A 91 -17.83 -0.88 9.28
CA THR A 91 -16.57 -0.39 9.85
C THR A 91 -16.76 0.80 10.79
N VAL A 92 -17.77 1.65 10.58
CA VAL A 92 -18.02 2.85 11.41
C VAL A 92 -18.11 2.53 12.92
N PRO A 93 -18.94 1.59 13.40
CA PRO A 93 -19.04 1.30 14.83
C PRO A 93 -17.73 0.76 15.40
N ALA A 94 -16.96 -0.01 14.65
CA ALA A 94 -15.66 -0.50 15.10
C ALA A 94 -14.68 0.65 15.36
N ILE A 95 -14.62 1.63 14.44
CA ILE A 95 -13.76 2.81 14.60
C ILE A 95 -14.22 3.62 15.83
N TRP A 96 -15.52 3.81 16.00
CA TRP A 96 -16.07 4.55 17.12
C TRP A 96 -15.73 3.88 18.47
N LEU A 97 -15.90 2.56 18.56
CA LEU A 97 -15.61 1.77 19.76
C LEU A 97 -14.14 1.81 20.14
N MET A 98 -13.22 2.03 19.19
CA MET A 98 -11.79 2.14 19.45
C MET A 98 -11.47 3.25 20.46
N ALA A 99 -12.21 4.36 20.45
CA ALA A 99 -11.98 5.48 21.36
C ALA A 99 -12.17 5.10 22.85
N TYR A 100 -12.84 4.00 23.12
CA TYR A 100 -13.15 3.51 24.49
C TYR A 100 -12.28 2.30 24.88
N ALA A 101 -11.41 1.83 24.02
CA ALA A 101 -10.51 0.72 24.32
C ALA A 101 -9.43 1.17 25.33
N THR A 102 -9.14 0.32 26.30
CA THR A 102 -8.16 0.58 27.36
C THR A 102 -7.07 -0.48 27.46
N GLN A 103 -7.30 -1.66 26.89
CA GLN A 103 -6.41 -2.81 26.94
C GLN A 103 -5.82 -3.10 25.56
N TYR A 104 -4.57 -3.54 25.52
CA TYR A 104 -3.88 -3.85 24.27
C TYR A 104 -4.66 -4.84 23.38
N TRP A 105 -5.18 -5.94 23.93
CA TRP A 105 -5.95 -6.92 23.19
C TRP A 105 -7.23 -6.36 22.55
N GLN A 106 -7.87 -5.35 23.20
CA GLN A 106 -9.05 -4.68 22.65
C GLN A 106 -8.70 -3.95 21.35
N PHE A 107 -7.57 -3.23 21.33
CA PHE A 107 -7.09 -2.57 20.11
C PHE A 107 -6.77 -3.56 18.99
N LEU A 108 -6.22 -4.74 19.32
CA LEU A 108 -5.97 -5.79 18.33
C LEU A 108 -7.27 -6.32 17.72
N VAL A 109 -8.26 -6.65 18.56
CA VAL A 109 -9.56 -7.16 18.11
C VAL A 109 -10.33 -6.11 17.31
N ILE A 110 -10.44 -4.88 17.84
CA ILE A 110 -11.12 -3.79 17.13
C ILE A 110 -10.36 -3.47 15.82
N GLY A 111 -9.04 -3.54 15.84
CA GLY A 111 -8.19 -3.36 14.67
C GLY A 111 -8.54 -4.31 13.53
N LEU A 112 -8.91 -5.56 13.81
CA LEU A 112 -9.39 -6.51 12.79
C LEU A 112 -10.69 -6.04 12.12
N PHE A 113 -11.62 -5.44 12.87
CA PHE A 113 -12.86 -4.91 12.29
C PHE A 113 -12.61 -3.61 11.52
N VAL A 114 -11.77 -2.72 12.04
CA VAL A 114 -11.31 -1.51 11.32
C VAL A 114 -10.59 -1.88 10.03
N GLY A 115 -9.89 -2.99 10.05
CA GLY A 115 -9.16 -3.52 8.91
C GLY A 115 -10.04 -3.85 7.70
N LEU A 116 -11.34 -4.10 7.88
CA LEU A 116 -12.29 -4.32 6.78
C LEU A 116 -12.23 -3.19 5.75
N ALA A 117 -11.98 -1.94 6.18
CA ALA A 117 -11.80 -0.80 5.30
C ALA A 117 -10.72 -1.03 4.21
N GLY A 118 -9.68 -1.83 4.50
CA GLY A 118 -8.64 -2.21 3.53
C GLY A 118 -9.14 -3.06 2.36
N GLY A 119 -10.33 -3.65 2.47
CA GLY A 119 -11.00 -4.38 1.41
C GLY A 119 -11.65 -3.49 0.34
N SER A 120 -11.79 -2.19 0.58
CA SER A 120 -12.43 -1.23 -0.33
C SER A 120 -11.80 -1.20 -1.73
N PHE A 121 -10.49 -1.44 -1.84
CA PHE A 121 -9.82 -1.54 -3.13
C PHE A 121 -10.40 -2.66 -4.00
N SER A 122 -10.65 -3.82 -3.43
CA SER A 122 -11.18 -4.99 -4.16
C SER A 122 -12.64 -4.83 -4.58
N VAL A 123 -13.39 -3.99 -3.87
CA VAL A 123 -14.78 -3.66 -4.22
C VAL A 123 -14.82 -2.60 -5.32
N GLY A 124 -14.08 -1.53 -5.15
CA GLY A 124 -14.17 -0.39 -6.06
C GLY A 124 -13.49 -0.63 -7.41
N THR A 125 -12.43 -1.45 -7.46
CA THR A 125 -11.75 -1.76 -8.72
C THR A 125 -12.69 -2.34 -9.78
N PRO A 126 -13.38 -3.47 -9.56
CA PRO A 126 -14.33 -4.00 -10.55
C PRO A 126 -15.54 -3.09 -10.73
N TYR A 127 -16.02 -2.45 -9.66
CA TYR A 127 -17.17 -1.53 -9.74
C TYR A 127 -16.90 -0.36 -10.68
N VAL A 128 -15.80 0.36 -10.48
CA VAL A 128 -15.42 1.50 -11.34
C VAL A 128 -15.11 1.03 -12.77
N ALA A 129 -14.40 -0.10 -12.93
CA ALA A 129 -14.04 -0.63 -14.25
C ALA A 129 -15.27 -0.89 -15.14
N ARG A 130 -16.40 -1.31 -14.55
CA ARG A 130 -17.64 -1.58 -15.31
C ARG A 130 -18.30 -0.32 -15.89
N TRP A 131 -18.02 0.87 -15.34
CA TRP A 131 -18.56 2.14 -15.79
C TRP A 131 -17.80 2.77 -16.95
N PHE A 132 -16.58 2.29 -17.23
CA PHE A 132 -15.71 2.87 -18.26
C PHE A 132 -15.47 1.89 -19.41
N PRO A 133 -15.42 2.40 -20.67
CA PRO A 133 -15.01 1.59 -21.82
C PRO A 133 -13.55 1.16 -21.67
N LYS A 134 -13.18 0.02 -22.27
CA LYS A 134 -11.83 -0.55 -22.19
C LYS A 134 -10.72 0.47 -22.47
N SER A 135 -10.92 1.38 -23.43
CA SER A 135 -9.98 2.45 -23.80
C SER A 135 -9.72 3.48 -22.70
N ARG A 136 -10.61 3.62 -21.70
CA ARG A 136 -10.50 4.59 -20.60
C ARG A 136 -10.39 3.94 -19.22
N GLN A 137 -10.42 2.62 -19.13
CA GLN A 137 -10.34 1.90 -17.85
C GLN A 137 -9.00 2.15 -17.13
N GLY A 138 -7.89 2.26 -17.87
CA GLY A 138 -6.59 2.55 -17.29
C GLY A 138 -6.56 3.90 -16.56
N MET A 139 -7.14 4.94 -17.18
CA MET A 139 -7.28 6.26 -16.55
C MET A 139 -8.17 6.18 -15.30
N ALA A 140 -9.35 5.56 -15.41
CA ALA A 140 -10.27 5.43 -14.29
C ALA A 140 -9.66 4.65 -13.11
N MET A 141 -8.92 3.57 -13.39
CA MET A 141 -8.19 2.79 -12.38
C MET A 141 -7.04 3.57 -11.75
N GLY A 142 -6.36 4.41 -12.54
CA GLY A 142 -5.32 5.31 -12.04
C GLY A 142 -5.88 6.33 -11.04
N VAL A 143 -6.99 6.98 -11.40
CA VAL A 143 -7.68 7.94 -10.52
C VAL A 143 -8.21 7.24 -9.26
N TYR A 144 -8.88 6.10 -9.40
CA TYR A 144 -9.34 5.33 -8.26
C TYR A 144 -8.17 4.90 -7.35
N GLY A 145 -7.09 4.42 -7.95
CA GLY A 145 -5.87 4.01 -7.24
C GLY A 145 -5.18 5.13 -6.46
N ALA A 146 -5.39 6.41 -6.85
CA ALA A 146 -4.90 7.56 -6.10
C ALA A 146 -5.52 7.67 -4.69
N GLY A 147 -6.61 6.95 -4.40
CA GLY A 147 -7.15 6.81 -3.05
C GLY A 147 -6.18 6.23 -2.01
N ASN A 148 -5.09 5.57 -2.43
CA ASN A 148 -3.97 5.23 -1.53
C ASN A 148 -3.36 6.46 -0.84
N SER A 149 -3.58 7.68 -1.35
CA SER A 149 -3.19 8.94 -0.70
C SER A 149 -3.88 9.16 0.65
N GLY A 150 -4.93 8.39 0.99
CA GLY A 150 -5.52 8.37 2.33
C GLY A 150 -4.51 8.16 3.44
N SER A 151 -3.39 7.45 3.18
CA SER A 151 -2.29 7.34 4.14
C SER A 151 -1.60 8.67 4.42
N ALA A 152 -1.49 9.56 3.43
CA ALA A 152 -0.98 10.91 3.61
C ALA A 152 -2.03 11.79 4.31
N VAL A 153 -3.31 11.68 3.93
CA VAL A 153 -4.40 12.39 4.62
C VAL A 153 -4.40 12.08 6.12
N ASN A 154 -4.23 10.79 6.49
CA ASN A 154 -4.06 10.40 7.89
C ASN A 154 -2.89 11.13 8.58
N LYS A 155 -1.76 11.32 7.90
CA LYS A 155 -0.57 12.00 8.46
C LYS A 155 -0.74 13.50 8.63
N PHE A 156 -1.68 14.13 7.89
CA PHE A 156 -2.05 15.53 8.10
C PHE A 156 -3.11 15.68 9.17
N LEU A 157 -4.15 14.84 9.16
CA LEU A 157 -5.32 15.01 10.01
C LEU A 157 -5.12 14.45 11.42
N ALA A 158 -4.59 13.22 11.56
CA ALA A 158 -4.47 12.57 12.86
C ALA A 158 -3.58 13.35 13.85
N PRO A 159 -2.38 13.88 13.50
CA PRO A 159 -1.59 14.66 14.44
C PRO A 159 -2.26 15.95 14.88
N ALA A 160 -3.05 16.58 14.01
CA ALA A 160 -3.82 17.78 14.37
C ALA A 160 -4.88 17.44 15.42
N LEU A 161 -5.61 16.35 15.24
CA LEU A 161 -6.62 15.88 16.19
C LEU A 161 -5.99 15.41 17.51
N LEU A 162 -4.83 14.77 17.46
CA LEU A 162 -4.08 14.36 18.66
C LEU A 162 -3.81 15.52 19.61
N VAL A 163 -3.49 16.68 19.06
CA VAL A 163 -3.18 17.87 19.88
C VAL A 163 -4.45 18.49 20.48
N VAL A 164 -5.57 18.44 19.75
CA VAL A 164 -6.83 19.05 20.18
C VAL A 164 -7.52 18.23 21.27
N GLY A 165 -7.56 16.91 21.14
CA GLY A 165 -8.34 16.05 22.02
C GLY A 165 -7.72 14.69 22.33
N GLY A 166 -6.42 14.52 22.12
CA GLY A 166 -5.72 13.27 22.34
C GLY A 166 -6.05 12.19 21.30
N TRP A 167 -5.54 11.00 21.53
CA TRP A 167 -5.65 9.92 20.54
C TRP A 167 -7.10 9.42 20.35
N ALA A 168 -7.95 9.49 21.39
CA ALA A 168 -9.35 9.02 21.32
C ALA A 168 -10.22 9.88 20.39
N LEU A 169 -9.89 11.17 20.19
CA LEU A 169 -10.60 12.05 19.26
C LEU A 169 -10.40 11.59 17.80
N VAL A 170 -9.27 11.02 17.47
CA VAL A 170 -8.96 10.59 16.08
C VAL A 170 -9.97 9.55 15.57
N PRO A 171 -10.18 8.40 16.23
CA PRO A 171 -11.15 7.42 15.76
C PRO A 171 -12.59 7.97 15.79
N GLN A 172 -12.96 8.83 16.73
CA GLN A 172 -14.30 9.44 16.75
C GLN A 172 -14.55 10.31 15.53
N VAL A 173 -13.61 11.19 15.19
CA VAL A 173 -13.71 12.04 13.99
C VAL A 173 -13.66 11.19 12.71
N TYR A 174 -12.81 10.16 12.67
CA TYR A 174 -12.72 9.25 11.52
C TYR A 174 -14.00 8.44 11.31
N ALA A 175 -14.65 8.01 12.40
CA ALA A 175 -15.96 7.35 12.34
C ALA A 175 -17.03 8.30 11.75
N ALA A 176 -17.04 9.57 12.19
CA ALA A 176 -17.96 10.58 11.66
C ALA A 176 -17.70 10.87 10.16
N ILE A 177 -16.43 11.02 9.76
CA ILE A 177 -16.04 11.20 8.35
C ILE A 177 -16.46 10.00 7.52
N LEU A 178 -16.21 8.77 7.99
CA LEU A 178 -16.60 7.56 7.27
C LEU A 178 -18.12 7.44 7.17
N ALA A 179 -18.88 7.74 8.24
CA ALA A 179 -20.34 7.76 8.22
C ALA A 179 -20.89 8.77 7.21
N GLY A 180 -20.33 9.98 7.18
CA GLY A 180 -20.65 10.98 6.14
C GLY A 180 -20.33 10.47 4.74
N THR A 181 -19.21 9.76 4.59
CA THR A 181 -18.79 9.15 3.31
C THR A 181 -19.77 8.06 2.87
N VAL A 182 -20.30 7.24 3.81
CA VAL A 182 -21.35 6.24 3.50
C VAL A 182 -22.55 6.94 2.86
N VAL A 183 -23.03 8.04 3.47
CA VAL A 183 -24.18 8.79 2.94
C VAL A 183 -23.88 9.38 1.56
N LEU A 184 -22.75 10.06 1.41
CA LEU A 184 -22.33 10.63 0.11
C LEU A 184 -22.18 9.54 -0.95
N PHE A 185 -21.56 8.42 -0.60
CA PHE A 185 -21.40 7.31 -1.53
C PHE A 185 -22.74 6.74 -1.97
N TRP A 186 -23.68 6.54 -1.05
CA TRP A 186 -25.02 6.05 -1.37
C TRP A 186 -25.80 7.02 -2.27
N MET A 187 -25.69 8.33 -2.05
CA MET A 187 -26.39 9.35 -2.83
C MET A 187 -25.84 9.49 -4.25
N PHE A 188 -24.52 9.43 -4.43
CA PHE A 188 -23.87 9.75 -5.70
C PHE A 188 -23.36 8.52 -6.48
N SER A 189 -23.43 7.33 -5.90
CA SER A 189 -23.16 6.08 -6.61
C SER A 189 -24.41 5.54 -7.29
N SER A 190 -24.21 4.71 -8.30
CA SER A 190 -25.32 4.10 -9.07
C SER A 190 -25.15 2.58 -9.10
N HIS A 191 -26.25 1.86 -9.35
CA HIS A 191 -26.17 0.40 -9.56
C HIS A 191 -25.32 0.08 -10.77
N ASP A 192 -24.67 -1.09 -10.74
CA ASP A 192 -23.81 -1.54 -11.84
C ASP A 192 -24.57 -1.51 -13.18
N PRO A 193 -23.98 -0.96 -14.26
CA PRO A 193 -24.66 -0.79 -15.55
C PRO A 193 -24.80 -2.10 -16.34
N ARG A 194 -24.13 -3.16 -15.92
CA ARG A 194 -24.15 -4.47 -16.60
C ARG A 194 -24.80 -5.53 -15.70
N HIS A 195 -25.42 -6.52 -16.32
CA HIS A 195 -25.87 -7.70 -15.58
C HIS A 195 -24.69 -8.33 -14.88
N LEU A 196 -24.85 -8.52 -13.57
CA LEU A 196 -23.84 -9.14 -12.73
C LEU A 196 -23.84 -10.64 -13.02
N VAL A 197 -22.79 -11.12 -13.64
CA VAL A 197 -22.56 -12.56 -13.80
C VAL A 197 -21.87 -13.05 -12.55
N ALA A 198 -22.56 -13.84 -11.74
CA ALA A 198 -21.97 -14.44 -10.55
C ALA A 198 -20.72 -15.23 -10.96
N SER A 199 -19.56 -14.77 -10.54
CA SER A 199 -18.32 -15.52 -10.70
C SER A 199 -18.44 -16.82 -9.92
N ASN A 200 -18.47 -17.98 -10.62
CA ASN A 200 -18.44 -19.30 -10.00
C ASN A 200 -17.05 -19.69 -9.50
N VAL A 201 -16.09 -18.77 -9.51
CA VAL A 201 -14.72 -19.03 -9.08
C VAL A 201 -14.69 -19.20 -7.56
N ARG A 202 -14.41 -20.42 -7.11
CA ARG A 202 -14.22 -20.70 -5.67
C ARG A 202 -12.87 -20.15 -5.21
N PHE A 203 -12.79 -19.69 -3.96
CA PHE A 203 -11.54 -19.24 -3.34
C PHE A 203 -10.41 -20.27 -3.49
N VAL A 204 -10.74 -21.56 -3.30
CA VAL A 204 -9.79 -22.67 -3.46
C VAL A 204 -9.22 -22.77 -4.88
N ASP A 205 -10.01 -22.43 -5.90
CA ASP A 205 -9.54 -22.47 -7.29
C ASP A 205 -8.57 -21.31 -7.58
N GLN A 206 -8.76 -20.18 -6.93
CA GLN A 206 -7.79 -19.08 -6.98
C GLN A 206 -6.46 -19.50 -6.37
N LEU A 207 -6.46 -20.19 -5.21
CA LEU A 207 -5.23 -20.68 -4.58
C LEU A 207 -4.42 -21.64 -5.46
N LYS A 208 -5.07 -22.34 -6.41
CA LYS A 208 -4.34 -23.19 -7.38
C LYS A 208 -3.37 -22.38 -8.25
N ALA A 209 -3.64 -21.09 -8.47
CA ALA A 209 -2.73 -20.22 -9.21
C ALA A 209 -1.37 -20.05 -8.53
N LEU A 210 -1.25 -20.26 -7.22
CA LEU A 210 0.02 -20.27 -6.50
C LEU A 210 0.96 -21.42 -6.93
N LYS A 211 0.47 -22.40 -7.68
CA LYS A 211 1.31 -23.44 -8.27
C LYS A 211 2.11 -22.94 -9.49
N ASP A 212 1.69 -21.82 -10.11
CA ASP A 212 2.45 -21.19 -11.19
C ASP A 212 3.60 -20.34 -10.60
N PRO A 213 4.87 -20.65 -10.90
CA PRO A 213 6.02 -19.88 -10.41
C PRO A 213 5.99 -18.40 -10.80
N ARG A 214 5.33 -18.04 -11.91
CA ARG A 214 5.17 -16.65 -12.35
C ARG A 214 4.26 -15.89 -11.40
N VAL A 215 3.19 -16.53 -10.92
CA VAL A 215 2.28 -15.92 -9.93
C VAL A 215 3.01 -15.70 -8.60
N LEU A 216 3.82 -16.65 -8.14
CA LEU A 216 4.65 -16.50 -6.94
C LEU A 216 5.62 -15.33 -7.07
N LYS A 217 6.23 -15.16 -8.25
CA LYS A 217 7.10 -14.03 -8.56
C LYS A 217 6.37 -12.69 -8.44
N TYR A 218 5.14 -12.58 -8.98
CA TYR A 218 4.33 -11.36 -8.84
C TYR A 218 3.87 -11.11 -7.41
N CYS A 219 3.57 -12.16 -6.67
CA CYS A 219 3.32 -12.08 -5.22
C CYS A 219 4.52 -11.48 -4.48
N GLN A 220 5.74 -11.95 -4.78
CA GLN A 220 6.97 -11.43 -4.20
C GLN A 220 7.18 -9.96 -4.55
N TYR A 221 7.06 -9.57 -5.82
CA TYR A 221 7.22 -8.18 -6.24
C TYR A 221 6.20 -7.27 -5.58
N TYR A 222 4.94 -7.70 -5.53
CA TYR A 222 3.88 -6.90 -4.94
C TYR A 222 3.97 -6.82 -3.42
N SER A 223 4.52 -7.84 -2.77
CA SER A 223 4.82 -7.80 -1.32
C SER A 223 5.82 -6.70 -0.96
N ILE A 224 6.72 -6.35 -1.88
CA ILE A 224 7.66 -5.23 -1.69
C ILE A 224 6.97 -3.91 -1.99
N VAL A 225 6.49 -3.73 -3.23
CA VAL A 225 6.04 -2.40 -3.69
C VAL A 225 4.73 -1.95 -3.05
N PHE A 226 3.87 -2.88 -2.64
CA PHE A 226 2.65 -2.59 -1.89
C PHE A 226 2.78 -2.93 -0.41
N GLY A 227 3.24 -4.13 -0.06
CA GLY A 227 3.45 -4.52 1.35
C GLY A 227 4.49 -3.65 2.04
N GLY A 228 5.64 -3.43 1.39
CA GLY A 228 6.66 -2.50 1.89
C GLY A 228 6.16 -1.05 1.97
N TYR A 229 5.34 -0.60 1.00
CA TYR A 229 4.70 0.72 1.07
C TYR A 229 3.79 0.85 2.30
N VAL A 230 2.93 -0.13 2.54
CA VAL A 230 2.02 -0.15 3.70
C VAL A 230 2.81 -0.20 5.00
N ALA A 231 3.79 -1.09 5.10
CA ALA A 231 4.63 -1.25 6.28
C ALA A 231 5.37 0.05 6.63
N LEU A 232 6.04 0.67 5.66
CA LEU A 232 6.73 1.94 5.87
C LEU A 232 5.75 3.08 6.14
N ALA A 233 4.58 3.11 5.49
CA ALA A 233 3.57 4.11 5.77
C ALA A 233 3.08 4.07 7.23
N LEU A 234 3.02 2.88 7.83
CA LEU A 234 2.67 2.67 9.24
C LEU A 234 3.84 2.96 10.19
N TRP A 235 5.08 2.70 9.76
CA TRP A 235 6.26 2.73 10.62
C TRP A 235 6.96 4.09 10.68
N MET A 236 6.90 4.89 9.59
CA MET A 236 7.75 6.06 9.43
C MET A 236 7.55 7.16 10.44
N VAL A 237 6.31 7.41 10.92
CA VAL A 237 6.08 8.47 11.93
C VAL A 237 6.84 8.12 13.23
N GLN A 238 6.74 6.85 13.68
CA GLN A 238 7.52 6.38 14.83
C GLN A 238 9.02 6.45 14.59
N TYR A 239 9.47 6.14 13.38
CA TYR A 239 10.89 6.21 13.03
C TYR A 239 11.42 7.65 13.18
N TYR A 240 10.74 8.64 12.60
CA TYR A 240 11.14 10.04 12.70
C TYR A 240 11.13 10.56 14.14
N VAL A 241 10.12 10.18 14.92
CA VAL A 241 10.07 10.54 16.35
C VAL A 241 11.22 9.91 17.12
N GLY A 242 11.50 8.62 16.89
CA GLY A 242 12.51 7.89 17.64
C GLY A 242 13.94 8.17 17.23
N GLU A 243 14.21 8.30 15.92
CA GLU A 243 15.57 8.46 15.38
C GLU A 243 16.04 9.91 15.40
N TYR A 244 15.15 10.84 15.03
CA TYR A 244 15.49 12.27 14.93
C TYR A 244 14.92 13.11 16.06
N GLY A 245 14.21 12.52 17.02
CA GLY A 245 13.64 13.26 18.17
C GLY A 245 12.57 14.28 17.79
N LEU A 246 11.90 14.10 16.63
CA LEU A 246 10.96 15.09 16.10
C LEU A 246 9.61 15.02 16.81
N ASP A 247 8.94 16.17 16.90
CA ASP A 247 7.52 16.21 17.27
C ASP A 247 6.67 15.41 16.29
N ILE A 248 5.59 14.80 16.80
CA ILE A 248 4.73 13.91 16.01
C ILE A 248 4.11 14.57 14.78
N ARG A 249 3.84 15.89 14.82
CA ARG A 249 3.30 16.63 13.67
C ARG A 249 4.34 16.74 12.57
N VAL A 250 5.56 17.15 12.93
CA VAL A 250 6.68 17.26 11.97
C VAL A 250 7.04 15.91 11.43
N ALA A 251 7.14 14.90 12.29
CA ALA A 251 7.39 13.50 11.89
C ALA A 251 6.36 12.99 10.89
N ALA A 252 5.07 13.27 11.11
CA ALA A 252 4.01 12.87 10.21
C ALA A 252 4.05 13.61 8.87
N LEU A 253 4.36 14.92 8.86
CA LEU A 253 4.55 15.71 7.64
C LEU A 253 5.69 15.14 6.78
N LEU A 254 6.83 14.83 7.40
CA LEU A 254 7.97 14.23 6.69
C LEU A 254 7.63 12.81 6.20
N ALA A 255 6.93 12.02 6.99
CA ALA A 255 6.45 10.70 6.56
C ALA A 255 5.42 10.79 5.41
N ALA A 256 4.71 11.91 5.27
CA ALA A 256 3.81 12.14 4.14
C ALA A 256 4.58 12.33 2.81
N CYS A 257 5.84 12.78 2.84
CA CYS A 257 6.70 12.88 1.66
C CYS A 257 6.94 11.52 0.98
N PHE A 258 6.86 10.42 1.72
CA PHE A 258 6.84 9.05 1.19
C PHE A 258 5.44 8.63 0.73
N SER A 259 4.44 8.86 1.60
CA SER A 259 3.11 8.29 1.42
C SER A 259 2.31 8.96 0.31
N LEU A 260 2.45 10.28 0.15
CA LEU A 260 1.71 11.06 -0.85
C LEU A 260 2.12 10.69 -2.28
N PRO A 261 3.40 10.78 -2.69
CA PRO A 261 3.79 10.35 -4.02
C PRO A 261 3.54 8.85 -4.23
N GLY A 262 3.78 8.03 -3.20
CA GLY A 262 3.49 6.60 -3.22
C GLY A 262 2.01 6.26 -3.47
N GLY A 263 1.09 7.12 -3.05
CA GLY A 263 -0.35 6.99 -3.31
C GLY A 263 -0.76 7.53 -4.68
N VAL A 264 -0.41 8.78 -4.98
CA VAL A 264 -0.93 9.53 -6.14
C VAL A 264 -0.29 9.12 -7.46
N LEU A 265 1.04 8.89 -7.47
CA LEU A 265 1.79 8.69 -8.73
C LEU A 265 1.62 7.30 -9.37
N ARG A 266 0.77 6.45 -8.80
CA ARG A 266 0.47 5.12 -9.36
C ARG A 266 -0.05 5.19 -10.79
N ALA A 267 -0.86 6.20 -11.12
CA ALA A 267 -1.38 6.41 -12.48
C ALA A 267 -0.25 6.63 -13.49
N ILE A 268 0.77 7.43 -13.12
CA ILE A 268 1.94 7.68 -13.96
C ILE A 268 2.73 6.38 -14.16
N GLY A 269 2.88 5.57 -13.12
CA GLY A 269 3.50 4.25 -13.20
C GLY A 269 2.80 3.33 -14.21
N GLY A 270 1.47 3.40 -14.31
CA GLY A 270 0.69 2.70 -15.33
C GLY A 270 1.05 3.14 -16.75
N VAL A 271 1.05 4.44 -17.01
CA VAL A 271 1.44 5.01 -18.32
C VAL A 271 2.87 4.63 -18.70
N LEU A 272 3.80 4.68 -17.76
CA LEU A 272 5.19 4.25 -17.99
C LEU A 272 5.27 2.76 -18.32
N SER A 273 4.48 1.93 -17.63
CA SER A 273 4.44 0.49 -17.87
C SER A 273 3.82 0.14 -19.22
N ASP A 274 2.83 0.91 -19.70
CA ASP A 274 2.26 0.77 -21.03
C ASP A 274 3.28 1.17 -22.12
N LYS A 275 4.06 2.22 -21.88
CA LYS A 275 5.04 2.74 -22.85
C LYS A 275 6.32 1.92 -22.93
N TYR A 276 6.87 1.51 -21.79
CA TYR A 276 8.20 0.87 -21.72
C TYR A 276 8.14 -0.64 -21.41
N GLY A 277 6.95 -1.16 -21.11
CA GLY A 277 6.71 -2.55 -20.69
C GLY A 277 6.86 -2.76 -19.18
N ALA A 278 6.03 -3.66 -18.64
CA ALA A 278 5.99 -3.97 -17.20
C ALA A 278 7.36 -4.42 -16.66
N HIS A 279 8.07 -5.26 -17.45
CA HIS A 279 9.39 -5.78 -17.08
C HIS A 279 10.42 -4.67 -16.82
N LYS A 280 10.62 -3.76 -17.77
CA LYS A 280 11.62 -2.69 -17.64
C LYS A 280 11.29 -1.75 -16.49
N VAL A 281 10.02 -1.38 -16.33
CA VAL A 281 9.61 -0.49 -15.24
C VAL A 281 9.84 -1.16 -13.89
N THR A 282 9.43 -2.44 -13.72
CA THR A 282 9.65 -3.17 -12.46
C THR A 282 11.13 -3.33 -12.16
N TRP A 283 11.95 -3.64 -13.17
CA TRP A 283 13.40 -3.76 -13.03
C TRP A 283 14.04 -2.48 -12.49
N TRP A 284 13.72 -1.33 -13.08
CA TRP A 284 14.22 -0.05 -12.60
C TRP A 284 13.70 0.34 -11.24
N VAL A 285 12.43 0.04 -10.95
CA VAL A 285 11.83 0.25 -9.62
C VAL A 285 12.59 -0.53 -8.56
N MET A 286 12.91 -1.81 -8.82
CA MET A 286 13.65 -2.64 -7.86
C MET A 286 15.07 -2.12 -7.64
N TRP A 287 15.78 -1.68 -8.69
CA TRP A 287 17.11 -1.08 -8.55
C TRP A 287 17.11 0.24 -7.79
N VAL A 288 16.21 1.16 -8.12
CA VAL A 288 16.07 2.42 -7.39
C VAL A 288 15.72 2.16 -5.93
N SER A 289 14.80 1.25 -5.67
CA SER A 289 14.42 0.85 -4.31
C SER A 289 15.60 0.24 -3.55
N TRP A 290 16.39 -0.61 -4.21
CA TRP A 290 17.56 -1.25 -3.62
C TRP A 290 18.62 -0.23 -3.21
N ILE A 291 18.93 0.74 -4.08
CA ILE A 291 19.88 1.82 -3.78
C ILE A 291 19.37 2.69 -2.64
N CYS A 292 18.11 3.13 -2.68
CA CYS A 292 17.53 3.94 -1.62
C CYS A 292 17.55 3.20 -0.28
N LEU A 293 17.14 1.92 -0.26
CA LEU A 293 17.11 1.11 0.96
C LEU A 293 18.51 0.82 1.50
N PHE A 294 19.51 0.64 0.63
CA PHE A 294 20.90 0.52 1.05
C PHE A 294 21.35 1.77 1.82
N LEU A 295 21.12 2.96 1.27
CA LEU A 295 21.49 4.21 1.92
C LEU A 295 20.71 4.43 3.21
N LEU A 296 19.39 4.13 3.21
CA LEU A 296 18.52 4.27 4.39
C LEU A 296 18.85 3.26 5.50
N SER A 297 19.46 2.13 5.17
CA SER A 297 19.82 1.08 6.12
C SER A 297 21.00 1.43 7.01
N TYR A 298 21.77 2.47 6.64
CA TYR A 298 22.94 2.85 7.41
C TYR A 298 22.52 3.52 8.73
N PRO A 299 22.93 2.97 9.90
CA PRO A 299 22.58 3.53 11.20
C PRO A 299 23.37 4.80 11.51
N GLN A 300 22.83 5.66 12.37
CA GLN A 300 23.58 6.77 12.95
C GLN A 300 24.76 6.18 13.74
N THR A 301 25.98 6.51 13.35
CA THR A 301 27.19 5.87 13.89
C THR A 301 28.27 6.92 14.21
N ASP A 302 28.80 6.84 15.41
CA ASP A 302 29.95 7.64 15.84
C ASP A 302 31.22 6.77 15.80
N PHE A 303 32.17 7.20 14.96
CA PHE A 303 33.50 6.57 14.88
C PHE A 303 34.52 7.41 15.64
N THR A 304 35.16 6.82 16.63
CA THR A 304 36.30 7.44 17.32
C THR A 304 37.58 6.83 16.78
N ILE A 305 38.39 7.67 16.13
CA ILE A 305 39.67 7.30 15.56
C ILE A 305 40.78 7.88 16.43
N ALA A 306 41.75 7.05 16.83
CA ALA A 306 42.96 7.52 17.48
C ALA A 306 43.86 8.23 16.45
N THR A 307 44.11 9.52 16.66
CA THR A 307 45.02 10.33 15.82
C THR A 307 46.24 10.75 16.63
N ILE A 308 47.28 11.22 15.95
CA ILE A 308 48.48 11.77 16.59
C ILE A 308 48.18 12.94 17.53
N ASN A 309 47.05 13.63 17.33
CA ASN A 309 46.61 14.77 18.16
C ASN A 309 45.52 14.38 19.18
N GLY A 310 45.39 13.06 19.50
CA GLY A 310 44.36 12.51 20.37
C GLY A 310 43.14 11.91 19.62
N PRO A 311 42.19 11.29 20.34
CA PRO A 311 41.02 10.68 19.72
C PRO A 311 40.11 11.76 19.08
N ARG A 312 39.66 11.48 17.85
CA ARG A 312 38.65 12.30 17.15
C ARG A 312 37.45 11.47 16.79
N THR A 313 36.27 11.98 17.12
CA THR A 313 35.01 11.34 16.81
C THR A 313 34.42 11.95 15.53
N PHE A 314 34.05 11.09 14.59
CA PHE A 314 33.36 11.44 13.36
C PHE A 314 31.96 10.83 13.38
N HIS A 315 30.95 11.64 13.14
CA HIS A 315 29.58 11.19 13.00
C HIS A 315 29.28 10.87 11.53
N ILE A 316 28.79 9.64 11.26
CA ILE A 316 28.33 9.21 9.95
C ILE A 316 26.88 8.79 10.09
N GLY A 317 26.00 9.46 9.36
CA GLY A 317 24.57 9.18 9.37
C GLY A 317 23.82 10.09 8.41
N LEU A 318 22.61 9.71 8.04
CA LEU A 318 21.76 10.53 7.21
C LEU A 318 21.13 11.64 8.06
N ASN A 319 21.27 12.88 7.61
CA ASN A 319 20.46 13.94 8.19
C ASN A 319 18.98 13.78 7.75
N VAL A 320 18.07 14.38 8.50
CA VAL A 320 16.63 14.24 8.32
C VAL A 320 16.16 14.63 6.90
N TYR A 321 16.79 15.64 6.29
CA TYR A 321 16.39 16.10 4.94
C TYR A 321 16.78 15.11 3.86
N THR A 322 18.03 14.62 3.88
CA THR A 322 18.50 13.59 2.94
C THR A 322 17.72 12.30 3.12
N PHE A 323 17.46 11.88 4.36
CA PHE A 323 16.64 10.73 4.68
C PHE A 323 15.22 10.89 4.07
N THR A 324 14.58 12.04 4.28
CA THR A 324 13.24 12.31 3.75
C THR A 324 13.22 12.36 2.22
N ALA A 325 14.24 12.92 1.59
CA ALA A 325 14.38 12.93 0.13
C ALA A 325 14.47 11.50 -0.43
N LEU A 326 15.30 10.63 0.16
CA LEU A 326 15.41 9.22 -0.22
C LEU A 326 14.07 8.48 -0.02
N MET A 327 13.37 8.76 1.08
CA MET A 327 12.02 8.23 1.32
C MET A 327 11.03 8.69 0.26
N GLY A 328 11.10 9.95 -0.18
CA GLY A 328 10.29 10.49 -1.28
C GLY A 328 10.53 9.74 -2.60
N VAL A 329 11.80 9.52 -2.95
CA VAL A 329 12.19 8.74 -4.13
C VAL A 329 11.69 7.31 -4.04
N LEU A 330 11.84 6.67 -2.87
CA LEU A 330 11.32 5.32 -2.63
C LEU A 330 9.80 5.25 -2.77
N GLY A 331 9.08 6.28 -2.29
CA GLY A 331 7.63 6.39 -2.46
C GLY A 331 7.21 6.44 -3.93
N VAL A 332 7.91 7.24 -4.75
CA VAL A 332 7.70 7.28 -6.22
C VAL A 332 7.97 5.92 -6.86
N ALA A 333 9.09 5.29 -6.51
CA ALA A 333 9.46 3.97 -7.04
C ALA A 333 8.37 2.93 -6.71
N PHE A 334 7.89 2.89 -5.47
CA PHE A 334 6.82 1.98 -5.06
C PHE A 334 5.48 2.29 -5.74
N ALA A 335 5.18 3.56 -6.04
CA ALA A 335 3.98 3.92 -6.82
C ALA A 335 4.03 3.30 -8.22
N PHE A 336 5.17 3.43 -8.91
CA PHE A 336 5.37 2.86 -10.24
C PHE A 336 5.38 1.33 -10.21
N GLY A 337 6.02 0.72 -9.22
CA GLY A 337 6.05 -0.73 -9.04
C GLY A 337 4.68 -1.34 -8.80
N LYS A 338 3.81 -0.66 -8.02
CA LYS A 338 2.43 -1.12 -7.82
C LYS A 338 1.63 -1.19 -9.13
N ALA A 339 1.87 -0.27 -10.06
CA ALA A 339 1.22 -0.28 -11.36
C ALA A 339 1.83 -1.32 -12.29
N SER A 340 3.17 -1.41 -12.35
CA SER A 340 3.88 -2.31 -13.27
C SER A 340 3.62 -3.79 -12.96
N VAL A 341 3.50 -4.18 -11.69
CA VAL A 341 3.15 -5.57 -11.32
C VAL A 341 1.75 -5.93 -11.81
N PHE A 342 0.78 -5.02 -11.71
CA PHE A 342 -0.55 -5.28 -12.25
C PHE A 342 -0.59 -5.31 -13.77
N LYS A 343 0.31 -4.58 -14.45
CA LYS A 343 0.49 -4.66 -15.90
C LYS A 343 0.99 -6.04 -16.31
N TYR A 344 1.95 -6.64 -15.58
CA TYR A 344 2.37 -8.04 -15.81
C TYR A 344 1.19 -9.00 -15.80
N ILE A 345 0.31 -8.87 -14.77
CA ILE A 345 -0.86 -9.74 -14.65
C ILE A 345 -1.78 -9.57 -15.86
N GLY A 346 -1.98 -8.33 -16.31
CA GLY A 346 -2.80 -8.04 -17.48
C GLY A 346 -2.24 -8.62 -18.79
N ASP A 347 -0.91 -8.60 -18.94
CA ASP A 347 -0.24 -9.09 -20.14
C ASP A 347 -0.15 -10.62 -20.16
N ASP A 348 0.19 -11.25 -19.01
CA ASP A 348 0.44 -12.69 -18.93
C ASP A 348 -0.83 -13.54 -18.71
N TYR A 349 -1.87 -12.96 -18.10
CA TYR A 349 -3.10 -13.66 -17.72
C TYR A 349 -4.37 -12.89 -18.12
N PRO A 350 -4.56 -12.55 -19.40
CA PRO A 350 -5.70 -11.72 -19.85
C PRO A 350 -7.07 -12.33 -19.51
N ASP A 351 -7.17 -13.68 -19.52
CA ASP A 351 -8.42 -14.40 -19.23
C ASP A 351 -8.69 -14.59 -17.73
N ASN A 352 -7.67 -14.46 -16.87
CA ASN A 352 -7.73 -14.72 -15.44
C ASN A 352 -7.27 -13.55 -14.55
N ILE A 353 -7.30 -12.33 -15.09
CA ILE A 353 -6.80 -11.11 -14.41
C ILE A 353 -7.37 -10.99 -12.99
N GLY A 354 -8.67 -11.20 -12.80
CA GLY A 354 -9.33 -11.03 -11.51
C GLY A 354 -8.80 -11.98 -10.43
N ALA A 355 -8.69 -13.27 -10.77
CA ALA A 355 -8.20 -14.30 -9.84
C ALA A 355 -6.74 -14.08 -9.44
N ILE A 356 -5.89 -13.83 -10.43
CA ILE A 356 -4.45 -13.61 -10.20
C ILE A 356 -4.21 -12.31 -9.44
N SER A 357 -4.89 -11.22 -9.81
CA SER A 357 -4.83 -9.94 -9.11
C SER A 357 -5.29 -10.05 -7.65
N GLY A 358 -6.29 -10.88 -7.39
CA GLY A 358 -6.77 -11.16 -6.03
C GLY A 358 -5.69 -11.79 -5.16
N ILE A 359 -5.01 -12.83 -5.67
CA ILE A 359 -3.93 -13.53 -4.96
C ILE A 359 -2.70 -12.62 -4.77
N VAL A 360 -2.27 -11.94 -5.82
CA VAL A 360 -1.14 -11.01 -5.75
C VAL A 360 -1.46 -9.85 -4.79
N GLY A 361 -2.71 -9.36 -4.81
CA GLY A 361 -3.20 -8.36 -3.86
C GLY A 361 -3.21 -8.84 -2.42
N LEU A 362 -3.61 -10.10 -2.18
CA LEU A 362 -3.55 -10.76 -0.87
C LEU A 362 -2.10 -10.87 -0.38
N ALA A 363 -1.20 -11.37 -1.23
CA ALA A 363 0.21 -11.52 -0.88
C ALA A 363 0.86 -10.18 -0.52
N GLY A 364 0.59 -9.13 -1.30
CA GLY A 364 1.05 -7.77 -0.99
C GLY A 364 0.51 -7.25 0.35
N GLY A 365 -0.76 -7.54 0.65
CA GLY A 365 -1.35 -7.19 1.94
C GLY A 365 -0.73 -7.96 3.10
N LEU A 366 -0.48 -9.26 2.95
CA LEU A 366 0.22 -10.08 3.95
C LEU A 366 1.66 -9.59 4.17
N GLY A 367 2.36 -9.14 3.12
CA GLY A 367 3.64 -8.45 3.27
C GLY A 367 3.51 -7.21 4.16
N GLY A 368 2.46 -6.39 3.94
CA GLY A 368 2.15 -5.23 4.78
C GLY A 368 1.78 -5.56 6.23
N PHE A 369 1.30 -6.78 6.50
CA PHE A 369 1.06 -7.30 7.85
C PHE A 369 2.35 -7.77 8.54
N VAL A 370 3.14 -8.59 7.85
CA VAL A 370 4.33 -9.23 8.45
C VAL A 370 5.46 -8.23 8.69
N LEU A 371 5.69 -7.32 7.73
CA LEU A 371 6.84 -6.42 7.78
C LEU A 371 6.88 -5.48 9.00
N PRO A 372 5.78 -4.81 9.45
CA PRO A 372 5.83 -3.98 10.65
C PRO A 372 6.17 -4.77 11.91
N ILE A 373 5.69 -6.02 12.01
CA ILE A 373 6.01 -6.91 13.12
C ILE A 373 7.51 -7.23 13.11
N MET A 374 8.06 -7.57 11.94
CA MET A 374 9.49 -7.84 11.78
C MET A 374 10.34 -6.58 12.06
N PHE A 375 9.90 -5.40 11.65
CA PHE A 375 10.57 -4.14 11.98
C PHE A 375 10.66 -3.94 13.49
N GLY A 376 9.56 -4.21 14.21
CA GLY A 376 9.53 -4.15 15.66
C GLY A 376 10.45 -5.17 16.31
N ALA A 377 10.37 -6.43 15.88
CA ALA A 377 11.21 -7.51 16.40
C ALA A 377 12.70 -7.23 16.18
N LEU A 378 13.09 -6.78 15.00
CA LEU A 378 14.48 -6.41 14.72
C LEU A 378 14.94 -5.23 15.57
N LEU A 379 14.08 -4.23 15.79
CA LEU A 379 14.40 -3.11 16.67
C LEU A 379 14.58 -3.57 18.12
N ASP A 380 13.68 -4.42 18.64
CA ASP A 380 13.79 -4.95 20.01
C ASP A 380 15.04 -5.83 20.19
N MET A 381 15.42 -6.60 19.15
CA MET A 381 16.60 -7.49 19.21
C MET A 381 17.92 -6.74 19.05
N THR A 382 17.99 -5.75 18.18
CA THR A 382 19.24 -5.09 17.77
C THR A 382 19.44 -3.72 18.40
N GLY A 383 18.37 -3.06 18.84
CA GLY A 383 18.37 -1.65 19.24
C GLY A 383 18.56 -0.67 18.06
N VAL A 384 18.69 -1.16 16.83
CA VAL A 384 18.98 -0.35 15.64
C VAL A 384 17.70 -0.08 14.86
N ARG A 385 17.28 1.20 14.78
CA ARG A 385 16.03 1.57 14.08
C ARG A 385 16.10 1.36 12.57
N SER A 386 17.28 1.54 11.97
CA SER A 386 17.48 1.35 10.52
C SER A 386 17.43 -0.13 10.10
N SER A 387 17.35 -1.09 11.03
CA SER A 387 17.21 -2.52 10.75
C SER A 387 15.96 -2.84 9.90
N ALA A 388 14.91 -2.02 10.00
CA ALA A 388 13.72 -2.10 9.13
C ALA A 388 14.09 -1.95 7.64
N PHE A 389 14.98 -1.02 7.32
CA PHE A 389 15.46 -0.80 5.95
C PHE A 389 16.45 -1.89 5.52
N MET A 390 17.28 -2.41 6.44
CA MET A 390 18.17 -3.57 6.18
C MET A 390 17.35 -4.79 5.75
N LEU A 391 16.24 -5.06 6.43
CA LEU A 391 15.33 -6.15 6.07
C LEU A 391 14.76 -5.94 4.66
N LEU A 392 14.20 -4.76 4.38
CA LEU A 392 13.63 -4.46 3.06
C LEU A 392 14.69 -4.50 1.97
N TYR A 393 15.90 -4.00 2.24
CA TYR A 393 17.05 -4.11 1.34
C TYR A 393 17.30 -5.57 0.94
N GLY A 394 17.36 -6.48 1.92
CA GLY A 394 17.55 -7.91 1.68
C GLY A 394 16.40 -8.53 0.88
N VAL A 395 15.15 -8.16 1.17
CA VAL A 395 13.97 -8.67 0.44
C VAL A 395 13.94 -8.18 -1.01
N VAL A 396 14.32 -6.92 -1.27
CA VAL A 396 14.46 -6.39 -2.64
C VAL A 396 15.60 -7.08 -3.38
N TRP A 397 16.70 -7.37 -2.70
CA TRP A 397 17.83 -8.12 -3.27
C TRP A 397 17.41 -9.50 -3.77
N VAL A 398 16.65 -10.24 -2.98
CA VAL A 398 16.07 -11.54 -3.39
C VAL A 398 15.21 -11.37 -4.65
N SER A 399 14.41 -10.33 -4.76
CA SER A 399 13.58 -10.06 -5.93
C SER A 399 14.40 -9.72 -7.17
N LEU A 400 15.47 -8.93 -7.03
CA LEU A 400 16.40 -8.61 -8.13
C LEU A 400 17.10 -9.87 -8.64
N ILE A 401 17.57 -10.74 -7.75
CA ILE A 401 18.18 -12.03 -8.12
C ILE A 401 17.15 -12.88 -8.87
N TRP A 402 15.94 -13.03 -8.33
CA TRP A 402 14.89 -13.83 -8.96
C TRP A 402 14.53 -13.29 -10.35
N MET A 403 14.37 -11.96 -10.47
CA MET A 403 14.07 -11.29 -11.74
C MET A 403 15.21 -11.48 -12.76
N TYR A 404 16.47 -11.34 -12.33
CA TYR A 404 17.63 -11.57 -13.19
C TYR A 404 17.63 -12.99 -13.78
N TRP A 405 17.46 -14.02 -12.93
CA TRP A 405 17.51 -15.41 -13.37
C TRP A 405 16.32 -15.81 -14.25
N THR A 406 15.13 -15.27 -13.99
CA THR A 406 13.91 -15.67 -14.72
C THR A 406 13.64 -14.85 -15.98
N GLU A 407 14.11 -13.63 -16.05
CA GLU A 407 13.72 -12.70 -17.11
C GLU A 407 14.91 -12.13 -17.87
N VAL A 408 15.88 -11.52 -17.19
CA VAL A 408 17.00 -10.82 -17.84
C VAL A 408 17.91 -11.81 -18.55
N ARG A 409 18.34 -12.84 -17.87
CA ARG A 409 19.25 -13.86 -18.43
C ARG A 409 18.67 -14.56 -19.67
N HIS A 410 17.36 -14.86 -19.65
CA HIS A 410 16.70 -15.48 -20.80
C HIS A 410 16.65 -14.53 -22.01
N THR A 411 16.40 -13.24 -21.80
CA THR A 411 16.39 -12.23 -22.86
C THR A 411 17.77 -12.07 -23.47
N ASP A 412 18.82 -12.01 -22.65
CA ASP A 412 20.21 -11.90 -23.10
C ASP A 412 20.66 -13.14 -23.88
N LEU A 413 20.27 -14.35 -23.45
CA LEU A 413 20.57 -15.59 -24.15
C LEU A 413 19.83 -15.67 -25.50
N MET A 414 18.58 -15.24 -25.58
CA MET A 414 17.86 -15.18 -26.86
C MET A 414 18.46 -14.14 -27.81
N GLY A 415 18.80 -12.95 -27.32
CA GLY A 415 19.48 -11.91 -28.09
C GLY A 415 20.82 -12.39 -28.67
N SER A 416 21.63 -13.07 -27.85
CA SER A 416 22.93 -13.64 -28.31
C SER A 416 22.78 -14.79 -29.32
N THR A 417 21.69 -15.57 -29.22
CA THR A 417 21.40 -16.68 -30.14
C THR A 417 20.91 -16.17 -31.49
N LEU A 418 20.15 -15.08 -31.52
CA LEU A 418 19.71 -14.43 -32.76
C LEU A 418 20.85 -13.70 -33.44
N ALA A 419 21.73 -13.02 -32.69
CA ALA A 419 22.92 -12.35 -33.22
C ALA A 419 23.99 -13.34 -33.81
N LYS A 420 23.99 -14.60 -33.35
CA LYS A 420 24.86 -15.66 -33.91
C LYS A 420 24.28 -16.33 -35.14
N LYS A 421 23.01 -16.10 -35.47
CA LYS A 421 22.33 -16.66 -36.66
C LYS A 421 22.17 -15.63 -37.80
N ALA A 422 22.45 -14.36 -37.53
CA ALA A 422 22.53 -13.28 -38.53
C ALA A 422 23.99 -13.03 -38.92
#